data_226b6a63f7e31ef92ee8d71d2000e4cb
#
_entry.id   226b6a63f7e31ef92ee8d71d2000e4cb
#
_cell.length_a   1.000
_cell.length_b   1.000
_cell.length_c   1.000
_cell.angle_alpha   90.00
_cell.angle_beta   90.00
_cell.angle_gamma   90.00
#
_symmetry.space_group_name_H-M   'P 1'
#
loop_
_entity.id
_entity.type
_entity.pdbx_description
1 polymer ?
#
loop_
_entity_poly.entity_id
_entity_poly.type
_entity_poly.pdbx_seq_one_letter_code
_entity_poly.pdbx_strand_id
1 'polypeptide(L)'
;MASDTGNFFGIDAGSKHIGVSATTKAKVLYEADVELRNDMVELLSSRRELRRGRRNRKTRYRKPRFQNRGRKDGWLAPSIRQKIGTHMTVIEKVCKFLPISKIIVETASFDIQKIKNPEIQGAEYQ
;
A
#
# COMPACT_ATOMS: atom_id res chain seq x y z
N MET A 1 36.82 -0.95 19.76
CA MET A 1 36.09 -0.29 18.66
C MET A 1 35.28 -1.34 17.95
N ALA A 2 33.98 -1.43 18.24
CA ALA A 2 33.08 -2.33 17.50
C ALA A 2 32.94 -1.75 16.09
N SER A 3 33.42 -2.47 15.10
CA SER A 3 33.21 -2.13 13.69
C SER A 3 31.70 -2.22 13.45
N ASP A 4 31.08 -1.08 13.19
CA ASP A 4 29.69 -0.96 12.81
C ASP A 4 29.49 -1.60 11.43
N THR A 5 29.48 -2.93 11.41
CA THR A 5 29.16 -3.75 10.24
C THR A 5 27.65 -3.84 10.11
N GLY A 6 26.99 -2.68 10.14
CA GLY A 6 25.56 -2.59 10.04
C GLY A 6 25.05 -3.09 8.70
N ASN A 7 24.12 -4.05 8.72
CA ASN A 7 23.36 -4.43 7.56
C ASN A 7 22.25 -3.40 7.34
N PHE A 8 22.20 -2.83 6.16
CA PHE A 8 21.19 -1.86 5.75
C PHE A 8 20.09 -2.58 4.99
N PHE A 9 18.84 -2.24 5.28
CA PHE A 9 17.68 -2.75 4.58
C PHE A 9 16.97 -1.61 3.89
N GLY A 10 17.08 -1.55 2.56
CA GLY A 10 16.41 -0.58 1.71
C GLY A 10 15.04 -1.08 1.27
N ILE A 11 14.07 -0.21 1.28
CA ILE A 11 12.70 -0.49 0.87
C ILE A 11 12.21 0.62 -0.06
N ASP A 12 11.83 0.23 -1.28
CA ASP A 12 11.06 1.05 -2.20
C ASP A 12 9.57 0.67 -2.06
N ALA A 13 8.80 1.56 -1.44
CA ALA A 13 7.41 1.31 -1.08
C ALA A 13 6.46 1.67 -2.22
N GLY A 14 6.40 0.86 -3.26
CA GLY A 14 5.50 1.02 -4.38
C GLY A 14 4.04 0.66 -4.07
N SER A 15 3.11 1.06 -4.95
CA SER A 15 1.69 0.76 -4.83
C SER A 15 1.29 -0.60 -5.39
N LYS A 16 2.08 -1.15 -6.31
CA LYS A 16 1.89 -2.47 -6.94
C LYS A 16 3.00 -3.45 -6.60
N HIS A 17 4.20 -2.94 -6.42
CA HIS A 17 5.40 -3.69 -6.11
C HIS A 17 6.10 -3.08 -4.91
N ILE A 18 6.82 -3.90 -4.17
CA ILE A 18 7.71 -3.48 -3.09
C ILE A 18 9.10 -3.97 -3.46
N GLY A 19 9.99 -3.06 -3.83
CA GLY A 19 11.41 -3.35 -3.99
C GLY A 19 12.09 -3.42 -2.63
N VAL A 20 12.83 -4.48 -2.36
CA VAL A 20 13.58 -4.62 -1.11
C VAL A 20 15.00 -5.08 -1.38
N SER A 21 15.95 -4.51 -0.66
CA SER A 21 17.34 -4.93 -0.72
C SER A 21 17.99 -4.90 0.66
N ALA A 22 18.71 -5.95 1.00
CA ALA A 22 19.54 -5.97 2.19
C ALA A 22 21.01 -5.97 1.80
N THR A 23 21.74 -4.99 2.27
CA THR A 23 23.14 -4.74 1.86
C THR A 23 24.06 -4.57 3.06
N THR A 24 25.29 -4.98 2.88
CA THR A 24 26.43 -4.58 3.73
C THR A 24 27.23 -3.50 3.01
N LYS A 25 28.23 -2.95 3.66
CA LYS A 25 29.18 -2.01 3.00
C LYS A 25 29.88 -2.61 1.77
N ALA A 26 29.97 -3.94 1.68
CA ALA A 26 30.76 -4.63 0.66
C ALA A 26 29.91 -5.37 -0.38
N LYS A 27 28.70 -5.83 -0.02
CA LYS A 27 27.91 -6.67 -0.92
C LYS A 27 26.41 -6.63 -0.61
N VAL A 28 25.61 -6.97 -1.62
CA VAL A 28 24.17 -7.24 -1.49
C VAL A 28 24.00 -8.65 -0.92
N LEU A 29 23.24 -8.77 0.15
CA LEU A 29 22.92 -10.05 0.80
C LEU A 29 21.62 -10.63 0.29
N TYR A 30 20.65 -9.77 -0.01
CA TYR A 30 19.30 -10.15 -0.42
C TYR A 30 18.70 -9.04 -1.27
N GLU A 31 18.01 -9.43 -2.33
CA GLU A 31 17.26 -8.52 -3.19
C GLU A 31 15.99 -9.22 -3.65
N ALA A 32 14.87 -8.54 -3.60
CA ALA A 32 13.59 -9.06 -4.09
C ALA A 32 12.65 -7.95 -4.52
N ASP A 33 11.80 -8.29 -5.49
CA ASP A 33 10.61 -7.52 -5.84
C ASP A 33 9.37 -8.32 -5.42
N VAL A 34 8.54 -7.73 -4.58
CA VAL A 34 7.34 -8.35 -4.04
C VAL A 34 6.12 -7.72 -4.69
N GLU A 35 5.42 -8.49 -5.52
CA GLU A 35 4.17 -8.04 -6.12
C GLU A 35 3.06 -7.98 -5.07
N LEU A 36 2.41 -6.82 -4.98
CA LEU A 36 1.25 -6.61 -4.12
C LEU A 36 -0.01 -7.13 -4.80
N ARG A 37 -0.99 -7.50 -3.98
CA ARG A 37 -2.30 -7.90 -4.45
C ARG A 37 -2.95 -6.79 -5.28
N ASN A 38 -3.32 -7.08 -6.53
CA ASN A 38 -3.87 -6.13 -7.50
C ASN A 38 -5.35 -6.40 -7.88
N ASP A 39 -5.93 -7.54 -7.45
CA ASP A 39 -7.30 -7.98 -7.74
C ASP A 39 -8.40 -7.25 -6.95
N MET A 40 -8.05 -6.30 -6.09
CA MET A 40 -8.98 -5.60 -5.20
C MET A 40 -10.10 -4.86 -5.96
N VAL A 41 -9.77 -4.26 -7.10
CA VAL A 41 -10.72 -3.48 -7.91
C VAL A 41 -11.78 -4.41 -8.50
N GLU A 42 -11.38 -5.55 -9.04
CA GLU A 42 -12.29 -6.55 -9.61
C GLU A 42 -13.22 -7.14 -8.56
N LEU A 43 -12.66 -7.52 -7.40
CA LEU A 43 -13.45 -8.05 -6.28
C LEU A 43 -14.45 -7.03 -5.73
N LEU A 44 -14.09 -5.75 -5.66
CA LEU A 44 -15.00 -4.69 -5.24
C LEU A 44 -16.09 -4.44 -6.30
N SER A 45 -15.77 -4.55 -7.59
CA SER A 45 -16.74 -4.45 -8.68
C SER A 45 -17.74 -5.59 -8.62
N SER A 46 -17.28 -6.83 -8.56
CA SER A 46 -18.12 -8.02 -8.41
C SER A 46 -19.05 -7.94 -7.20
N ARG A 47 -18.50 -7.48 -6.06
CA ARG A 47 -19.31 -7.24 -4.85
C ARG A 47 -20.38 -6.17 -5.07
N ARG A 48 -20.06 -5.10 -5.84
CA ARG A 48 -21.02 -4.05 -6.19
C ARG A 48 -22.15 -4.59 -7.06
N GLU A 49 -21.84 -5.41 -8.05
CA GLU A 49 -22.80 -6.04 -8.94
C GLU A 49 -23.74 -6.99 -8.19
N LEU A 50 -23.20 -7.84 -7.33
CA LEU A 50 -24.00 -8.73 -6.48
C LEU A 50 -24.95 -7.94 -5.56
N ARG A 51 -24.49 -6.82 -5.01
CA ARG A 51 -25.34 -5.94 -4.20
C ARG A 51 -26.42 -5.27 -5.04
N ARG A 52 -26.10 -4.84 -6.29
CA ARG A 52 -27.08 -4.27 -7.22
C ARG A 52 -28.13 -5.32 -7.59
N GLY A 53 -27.73 -6.55 -7.93
CA GLY A 53 -28.62 -7.65 -8.21
C GLY A 53 -29.58 -7.95 -7.06
N ARG A 54 -29.09 -7.96 -5.80
CA ARG A 54 -29.94 -8.14 -4.61
C ARG A 54 -30.95 -7.01 -4.41
N ARG A 55 -30.59 -5.75 -4.72
CA ARG A 55 -31.50 -4.60 -4.59
C ARG A 55 -32.59 -4.61 -5.65
N ASN A 56 -32.31 -5.11 -6.84
CA ASN A 56 -33.26 -5.18 -7.97
C ASN A 56 -34.24 -6.35 -7.86
N ARG A 57 -34.04 -7.28 -6.91
CA ARG A 57 -35.08 -8.29 -6.61
C ARG A 57 -36.28 -7.58 -5.99
N LYS A 58 -37.49 -8.01 -6.36
CA LYS A 58 -38.78 -7.50 -5.80
C LYS A 58 -38.96 -7.84 -4.31
N THR A 59 -37.95 -7.52 -3.53
CA THR A 59 -37.96 -7.70 -2.08
C THR A 59 -38.14 -6.34 -1.41
N ARG A 60 -38.52 -6.35 -0.14
CA ARG A 60 -38.79 -5.18 0.69
C ARG A 60 -37.80 -4.02 0.42
N TYR A 61 -38.33 -2.88 -0.06
CA TYR A 61 -37.59 -1.67 -0.24
C TYR A 61 -37.08 -1.12 1.10
N ARG A 62 -35.79 -0.80 1.18
CA ARG A 62 -35.20 -0.08 2.31
C ARG A 62 -34.59 1.22 1.81
N LYS A 63 -34.91 2.33 2.46
CA LYS A 63 -34.28 3.62 2.13
C LYS A 63 -32.76 3.52 2.19
N PRO A 64 -32.03 4.08 1.22
CA PRO A 64 -30.57 4.12 1.29
C PRO A 64 -30.13 4.96 2.50
N ARG A 65 -29.23 4.42 3.29
CA ARG A 65 -28.65 5.10 4.46
C ARG A 65 -27.33 5.77 4.05
N PHE A 66 -27.40 6.95 3.46
CA PHE A 66 -26.21 7.66 3.03
C PHE A 66 -25.51 8.46 4.14
N GLN A 67 -26.24 8.86 5.16
CA GLN A 67 -25.80 9.81 6.18
C GLN A 67 -25.01 9.18 7.34
N ASN A 68 -25.02 7.86 7.50
CA ASN A 68 -24.32 7.16 8.59
C ASN A 68 -22.89 6.74 8.22
N ARG A 69 -22.22 7.49 7.34
CA ARG A 69 -20.85 7.19 6.91
C ARG A 69 -19.81 8.16 7.50
N GLY A 70 -20.07 8.67 8.68
CA GLY A 70 -19.07 9.39 9.45
C GLY A 70 -17.84 8.50 9.64
N ARG A 71 -16.67 8.99 9.24
CA ARG A 71 -15.39 8.33 9.44
C ARG A 71 -14.67 9.08 10.56
N LYS A 72 -14.10 8.33 11.49
CA LYS A 72 -13.25 8.90 12.54
C LYS A 72 -11.97 9.45 11.91
N ASP A 73 -11.38 10.45 12.55
CA ASP A 73 -10.07 10.96 12.16
C ASP A 73 -9.04 9.81 12.14
N GLY A 74 -8.16 9.83 11.15
CA GLY A 74 -7.19 8.76 10.93
C GLY A 74 -7.76 7.46 10.34
N TRP A 75 -9.03 7.45 9.89
CA TRP A 75 -9.59 6.29 9.22
C TRP A 75 -8.91 6.03 7.88
N LEU A 76 -8.38 4.84 7.70
CA LEU A 76 -7.83 4.36 6.44
C LEU A 76 -8.75 3.32 5.80
N ALA A 77 -8.87 3.38 4.46
CA ALA A 77 -9.61 2.36 3.72
C ALA A 77 -9.00 0.96 3.98
N PRO A 78 -9.82 -0.10 4.07
CA PRO A 78 -9.32 -1.46 4.31
C PRO A 78 -8.26 -1.91 3.32
N SER A 79 -8.35 -1.49 2.05
CA SER A 79 -7.34 -1.77 1.03
C SER A 79 -5.98 -1.12 1.33
N ILE A 80 -5.99 0.09 1.87
CA ILE A 80 -4.76 0.79 2.27
C ILE A 80 -4.15 0.11 3.50
N ARG A 81 -4.97 -0.23 4.49
CA ARG A 81 -4.51 -0.99 5.67
C ARG A 81 -3.86 -2.31 5.27
N GLN A 82 -4.47 -3.03 4.33
CA GLN A 82 -3.93 -4.29 3.84
C GLN A 82 -2.58 -4.09 3.14
N LYS A 83 -2.44 -3.05 2.31
CA LYS A 83 -1.16 -2.73 1.68
C LYS A 83 -0.08 -2.44 2.72
N ILE A 84 -0.37 -1.57 3.68
CA ILE A 84 0.56 -1.26 4.79
C ILE A 84 0.93 -2.54 5.55
N GLY A 85 -0.05 -3.38 5.89
CA GLY A 85 0.18 -4.66 6.56
C GLY A 85 1.09 -5.60 5.76
N THR A 86 0.97 -5.62 4.43
CA THR A 86 1.85 -6.41 3.55
C THR A 86 3.29 -5.89 3.60
N HIS A 87 3.49 -4.56 3.53
CA HIS A 87 4.83 -3.97 3.69
C HIS A 87 5.47 -4.37 5.03
N MET A 88 4.71 -4.24 6.11
CA MET A 88 5.19 -4.63 7.45
C MET A 88 5.55 -6.12 7.52
N THR A 89 4.73 -6.99 6.93
CA THR A 89 4.98 -8.43 6.89
C THR A 89 6.27 -8.77 6.12
N VAL A 90 6.54 -8.08 5.01
CA VAL A 90 7.78 -8.26 4.24
C VAL A 90 8.99 -7.85 5.08
N ILE A 91 8.93 -6.70 5.72
CA ILE A 91 10.00 -6.20 6.61
C ILE A 91 10.28 -7.21 7.72
N GLU A 92 9.23 -7.64 8.43
CA GLU A 92 9.36 -8.60 9.54
C GLU A 92 9.98 -9.93 9.10
N LYS A 93 9.59 -10.43 7.91
CA LYS A 93 10.18 -11.65 7.35
C LYS A 93 11.67 -11.50 7.11
N VAL A 94 12.09 -10.42 6.45
CA VAL A 94 13.52 -10.19 6.16
C VAL A 94 14.32 -10.03 7.46
N CYS A 95 13.79 -9.28 8.43
CA CYS A 95 14.42 -9.08 9.73
C CYS A 95 14.56 -10.39 10.56
N LYS A 96 13.72 -11.40 10.29
CA LYS A 96 13.86 -12.73 10.92
C LYS A 96 15.03 -13.54 10.36
N PHE A 97 15.38 -13.35 9.09
CA PHE A 97 16.44 -14.10 8.42
C PHE A 97 17.79 -13.39 8.46
N LEU A 98 17.78 -12.06 8.46
CA LEU A 98 18.99 -11.25 8.40
C LEU A 98 19.06 -10.30 9.60
N PRO A 99 20.23 -10.17 10.23
CA PRO A 99 20.45 -9.22 11.31
C PRO A 99 20.52 -7.79 10.73
N ILE A 100 19.37 -7.14 10.61
CA ILE A 100 19.24 -5.79 10.09
C ILE A 100 19.52 -4.78 11.21
N SER A 101 20.43 -3.85 10.95
CA SER A 101 20.78 -2.78 11.89
C SER A 101 20.03 -1.50 11.62
N LYS A 102 19.72 -1.22 10.34
CA LYS A 102 19.03 0.01 9.93
C LYS A 102 18.10 -0.25 8.75
N ILE A 103 16.89 0.28 8.85
CA ILE A 103 15.90 0.25 7.77
C ILE A 103 15.84 1.63 7.14
N ILE A 104 15.92 1.68 5.80
CA ILE A 104 15.85 2.88 4.99
C ILE A 104 14.67 2.73 4.06
N VAL A 105 13.68 3.60 4.20
CA VAL A 105 12.49 3.61 3.34
C VAL A 105 12.59 4.78 2.38
N GLU A 106 12.45 4.50 1.09
CA GLU A 106 12.32 5.55 0.09
C GLU A 106 10.92 6.18 0.21
N THR A 107 10.89 7.47 0.49
CA THR A 107 9.67 8.27 0.51
C THR A 107 9.70 9.24 -0.65
N ALA A 108 9.17 8.83 -1.79
CA ALA A 108 9.01 9.72 -2.94
C ALA A 108 7.80 10.62 -2.73
N SER A 109 8.01 11.88 -2.46
CA SER A 109 6.97 12.92 -2.46
C SER A 109 6.80 13.53 -3.86
N PHE A 110 6.80 12.69 -4.91
CA PHE A 110 6.63 13.17 -6.27
C PHE A 110 5.15 13.23 -6.63
N ASP A 111 4.65 14.42 -6.81
CA ASP A 111 3.38 14.64 -7.48
C ASP A 111 3.60 14.59 -9.00
N ILE A 112 3.45 13.38 -9.57
CA ILE A 112 3.68 13.13 -11.00
C ILE A 112 2.72 13.98 -11.86
N GLN A 113 1.50 14.21 -11.38
CA GLN A 113 0.52 15.01 -12.12
C GLN A 113 0.93 16.49 -12.12
N LYS A 114 1.40 16.98 -11.00
CA LYS A 114 1.92 18.35 -10.89
C LYS A 114 3.23 18.56 -11.65
N ILE A 115 4.06 17.52 -11.77
CA ILE A 115 5.27 17.57 -12.61
C ILE A 115 4.91 17.70 -14.09
N LYS A 116 3.85 16.99 -14.54
CA LYS A 116 3.37 17.06 -15.94
C LYS A 116 2.60 18.32 -16.24
N ASN A 117 1.83 18.82 -15.30
CA ASN A 117 1.04 20.04 -15.39
C ASN A 117 1.13 20.82 -14.08
N PRO A 118 2.02 21.86 -14.00
CA PRO A 118 2.21 22.66 -12.79
C PRO A 118 0.96 23.39 -12.30
N GLU A 119 0.02 23.65 -13.21
CA GLU A 119 -1.22 24.42 -12.96
C GLU A 119 -2.36 23.52 -12.45
N ILE A 120 -2.15 22.20 -12.33
CA ILE A 120 -3.21 21.25 -11.96
C ILE A 120 -3.77 21.57 -10.57
N GLN A 121 -5.11 21.63 -10.44
CA GLN A 121 -5.80 21.93 -9.19
C GLN A 121 -7.07 21.08 -9.00
N GLY A 122 -7.32 20.72 -7.75
CA GLY A 122 -8.60 20.15 -7.29
C GLY A 122 -9.12 18.97 -8.10
N ALA A 123 -10.21 19.17 -8.84
CA ALA A 123 -10.90 18.10 -9.57
C ALA A 123 -10.13 17.53 -10.78
N GLU A 124 -9.07 18.18 -11.22
CA GLU A 124 -8.23 17.72 -12.33
C GLU A 124 -7.27 16.60 -11.90
N TYR A 125 -7.08 16.43 -10.60
CA TYR A 125 -6.36 15.28 -10.06
C TYR A 125 -7.22 14.02 -10.18
N GLN A 126 -6.86 13.11 -11.06
CA GLN A 126 -7.50 11.80 -11.24
C GLN A 126 -6.56 10.65 -10.94
#